data_eb76c0bbf47cb37c7ffd919f8b86ca4b
#
_entry.id   eb76c0bbf47cb37c7ffd919f8b86ca4b
#
_cell.length_a   1.000
_cell.length_b   1.000
_cell.length_c   1.000
_cell.angle_alpha   90.00
_cell.angle_beta   90.00
_cell.angle_gamma   90.00
#
_symmetry.space_group_name_H-M   'P 1'
#
loop_
_entity.id
_entity.type
_entity.pdbx_description
1 polymer ?
#
loop_
_entity_poly.entity_id
_entity_poly.type
_entity_poly.pdbx_seq_one_letter_code
_entity_poly.pdbx_strand_id
1 'polypeptide(L)'
;MKFVIATPREKVLMDVNKDLAEYKAENPSFSLPLSVECGKTAYYMQKCCAGLAASGTVTVECAMAGLPLVVAYKLNPVTFFLARHIVIRKLFRNAFTMPNIIMDKVVFEEFLQFQVTPEVLAEASEKILPGGSRREQVEQDMEDMKKALSCGKDSAGMNAARTALEIAYEK
;
A
#
# COMPACT_ATOMS: atom_id res chain seq x y z
N MET A 1 3.53 20.90 -4.70
CA MET A 1 3.35 19.61 -4.02
C MET A 1 4.67 19.24 -3.37
N LYS A 2 4.69 18.58 -2.19
CA LYS A 2 5.89 18.06 -1.54
C LYS A 2 5.82 16.54 -1.54
N PHE A 3 6.96 15.88 -1.67
CA PHE A 3 7.06 14.43 -1.70
C PHE A 3 7.89 13.93 -0.52
N VAL A 4 7.50 12.78 0.02
CA VAL A 4 8.26 12.09 1.07
C VAL A 4 8.36 10.61 0.75
N ILE A 5 9.55 10.06 0.90
CA ILE A 5 9.78 8.61 0.92
C ILE A 5 9.91 8.22 2.38
N ALA A 6 8.90 7.54 2.90
CA ALA A 6 8.90 7.04 4.28
C ALA A 6 9.48 5.63 4.32
N THR A 7 10.58 5.44 5.05
CA THR A 7 11.26 4.15 5.18
C THR A 7 11.09 3.59 6.59
N PRO A 8 10.93 2.26 6.73
CA PRO A 8 10.72 1.65 8.05
C PRO A 8 12.00 1.48 8.87
N ARG A 9 13.17 1.51 8.22
CA ARG A 9 14.47 1.20 8.85
C ARG A 9 15.60 2.00 8.22
N GLU A 10 16.63 2.29 9.00
CA GLU A 10 17.85 3.04 8.58
C GLU A 10 18.55 2.41 7.37
N LYS A 11 18.63 1.07 7.30
CA LYS A 11 19.22 0.40 6.14
C LYS A 11 18.51 0.77 4.84
N VAL A 12 17.18 0.76 4.85
CA VAL A 12 16.38 1.12 3.67
C VAL A 12 16.53 2.62 3.36
N LEU A 13 16.62 3.47 4.39
CA LEU A 13 16.92 4.89 4.21
C LEU A 13 18.25 5.10 3.46
N MET A 14 19.31 4.37 3.86
CA MET A 14 20.62 4.46 3.22
C MET A 14 20.56 4.00 1.76
N ASP A 15 19.91 2.87 1.47
CA ASP A 15 19.75 2.35 0.13
C ASP A 15 18.99 3.35 -0.77
N VAL A 16 17.85 3.89 -0.30
CA VAL A 16 17.07 4.89 -1.04
C VAL A 16 17.86 6.19 -1.27
N ASN A 17 18.62 6.66 -0.28
CA ASN A 17 19.43 7.86 -0.46
C ASN A 17 20.54 7.66 -1.49
N LYS A 18 21.15 6.47 -1.53
CA LYS A 18 22.13 6.10 -2.55
C LYS A 18 21.51 6.12 -3.94
N ASP A 19 20.40 5.41 -4.13
CA ASP A 19 19.70 5.35 -5.43
C ASP A 19 19.26 6.75 -5.88
N LEU A 20 18.78 7.58 -4.94
CA LEU A 20 18.39 8.96 -5.23
C LEU A 20 19.57 9.84 -5.63
N ALA A 21 20.75 9.63 -5.02
CA ALA A 21 21.97 10.36 -5.39
C ALA A 21 22.45 9.97 -6.79
N GLU A 22 22.42 8.69 -7.12
CA GLU A 22 22.73 8.18 -8.47
C GLU A 22 21.75 8.76 -9.51
N TYR A 23 20.45 8.69 -9.23
CA TYR A 23 19.43 9.26 -10.12
C TYR A 23 19.62 10.77 -10.35
N LYS A 24 19.95 11.55 -9.32
CA LYS A 24 20.21 12.99 -9.44
C LYS A 24 21.46 13.29 -10.25
N ALA A 25 22.49 12.45 -10.15
CA ALA A 25 23.71 12.60 -10.94
C ALA A 25 23.45 12.39 -12.44
N GLU A 26 22.60 11.43 -12.77
CA GLU A 26 22.17 11.14 -14.15
C GLU A 26 21.13 12.16 -14.68
N ASN A 27 20.41 12.83 -13.79
CA ASN A 27 19.33 13.77 -14.12
C ASN A 27 19.55 15.14 -13.44
N PRO A 28 20.48 15.97 -13.90
CA PRO A 28 20.83 17.24 -13.26
C PRO A 28 19.68 18.26 -13.16
N SER A 29 18.65 18.13 -14.02
CA SER A 29 17.45 18.97 -14.00
C SER A 29 16.41 18.55 -12.94
N PHE A 30 16.65 17.45 -12.21
CA PHE A 30 15.75 16.97 -11.17
C PHE A 30 15.67 17.97 -9.99
N SER A 31 14.48 18.54 -9.77
CA SER A 31 14.28 19.61 -8.79
C SER A 31 13.04 19.41 -7.90
N LEU A 32 12.55 18.15 -7.78
CA LEU A 32 11.39 17.88 -6.92
C LEU A 32 11.72 18.13 -5.43
N PRO A 33 10.79 18.78 -4.69
CA PRO A 33 10.90 18.92 -3.24
C PRO A 33 10.61 17.58 -2.54
N LEU A 34 11.60 16.69 -2.57
CA LEU A 34 11.56 15.33 -2.05
C LEU A 34 12.43 15.20 -0.81
N SER A 35 11.88 14.62 0.26
CA SER A 35 12.61 14.19 1.45
C SER A 35 12.54 12.68 1.64
N VAL A 36 13.55 12.11 2.30
CA VAL A 36 13.56 10.70 2.72
C VAL A 36 13.61 10.67 4.24
N GLU A 37 12.66 9.97 4.85
CA GLU A 37 12.46 9.97 6.30
C GLU A 37 12.37 8.54 6.84
N CYS A 38 13.01 8.27 7.95
CA CYS A 38 12.99 6.96 8.62
C CYS A 38 12.10 6.97 9.87
N GLY A 39 11.39 5.87 10.10
CA GLY A 39 10.63 5.64 11.34
C GLY A 39 9.37 6.49 11.52
N LYS A 40 8.97 7.29 10.52
CA LYS A 40 7.80 8.18 10.57
C LYS A 40 6.66 7.77 9.67
N THR A 41 6.59 6.50 9.26
CA THR A 41 5.59 6.01 8.30
C THR A 41 4.16 6.30 8.76
N ALA A 42 3.81 5.97 10.01
CA ALA A 42 2.47 6.21 10.55
C ALA A 42 2.10 7.71 10.59
N TYR A 43 3.07 8.59 10.84
CA TYR A 43 2.86 10.04 10.78
C TYR A 43 2.52 10.49 9.36
N TYR A 44 3.27 10.02 8.36
CA TYR A 44 3.05 10.41 6.97
C TYR A 44 1.78 9.80 6.38
N MET A 45 1.36 8.61 6.82
CA MET A 45 0.05 8.04 6.46
C MET A 45 -1.11 8.98 6.81
N GLN A 46 -0.99 9.76 7.90
CA GLN A 46 -2.02 10.71 8.33
C GLN A 46 -1.87 12.11 7.71
N LYS A 47 -0.72 12.44 7.13
CA LYS A 47 -0.40 13.79 6.64
C LYS A 47 -0.39 13.91 5.12
N CYS A 48 -0.14 12.82 4.42
CA CYS A 48 -0.14 12.82 2.96
C CYS A 48 -1.56 12.75 2.41
N CYS A 49 -1.76 13.32 1.24
CA CYS A 49 -3.06 13.27 0.55
C CYS A 49 -3.22 12.03 -0.33
N ALA A 50 -2.13 11.42 -0.76
CA ALA A 50 -2.10 10.17 -1.52
C ALA A 50 -0.74 9.52 -1.36
N GLY A 51 -0.61 8.23 -1.67
CA GLY A 51 0.62 7.49 -1.59
C GLY A 51 0.82 6.48 -2.71
N LEU A 52 2.07 6.10 -2.92
CA LEU A 52 2.49 4.98 -3.76
C LEU A 52 3.20 3.97 -2.85
N ALA A 53 2.77 2.72 -2.88
CA ALA A 53 3.33 1.68 -2.01
C ALA A 53 3.52 0.35 -2.73
N ALA A 54 4.42 -0.48 -2.22
CA ALA A 54 4.44 -1.89 -2.57
C ALA A 54 3.33 -2.66 -1.85
N SER A 55 2.95 -3.82 -2.40
CA SER A 55 1.99 -4.72 -1.73
C SER A 55 2.54 -5.24 -0.40
N GLY A 56 1.68 -5.32 0.61
CA GLY A 56 1.99 -5.80 1.95
C GLY A 56 1.00 -5.29 2.98
N THR A 57 1.27 -5.49 4.27
CA THR A 57 0.44 -5.01 5.39
C THR A 57 0.28 -3.49 5.40
N VAL A 58 1.26 -2.77 4.85
CA VAL A 58 1.22 -1.30 4.72
C VAL A 58 -0.03 -0.81 3.99
N THR A 59 -0.58 -1.60 3.05
CA THR A 59 -1.79 -1.23 2.31
C THR A 59 -3.03 -1.19 3.22
N VAL A 60 -3.13 -2.12 4.17
CA VAL A 60 -4.18 -2.12 5.20
C VAL A 60 -4.00 -0.95 6.16
N GLU A 61 -2.76 -0.70 6.60
CA GLU A 61 -2.45 0.41 7.49
C GLU A 61 -2.82 1.75 6.87
N CYS A 62 -2.49 1.95 5.58
CA CYS A 62 -2.88 3.14 4.83
C CYS A 62 -4.40 3.27 4.68
N ALA A 63 -5.11 2.18 4.36
CA ALA A 63 -6.57 2.20 4.27
C ALA A 63 -7.21 2.57 5.63
N MET A 64 -6.71 2.01 6.72
CA MET A 64 -7.18 2.34 8.08
C MET A 64 -6.84 3.77 8.47
N ALA A 65 -5.72 4.32 8.01
CA ALA A 65 -5.34 5.72 8.21
C ALA A 65 -6.10 6.71 7.31
N GLY A 66 -6.83 6.22 6.29
CA GLY A 66 -7.55 7.04 5.32
C GLY A 66 -6.64 7.63 4.24
N LEU A 67 -5.51 7.00 3.93
CA LEU A 67 -4.59 7.42 2.89
C LEU A 67 -4.84 6.62 1.60
N PRO A 68 -5.38 7.24 0.53
CA PRO A 68 -5.51 6.61 -0.78
C PRO A 68 -4.16 6.20 -1.35
N LEU A 69 -4.12 4.99 -1.93
CA LEU A 69 -2.91 4.42 -2.51
C LEU A 69 -3.06 4.03 -3.97
N VAL A 70 -1.95 4.13 -4.67
CA VAL A 70 -1.63 3.31 -5.84
C VAL A 70 -0.64 2.24 -5.42
N VAL A 71 -0.88 0.99 -5.79
CA VAL A 71 -0.02 -0.13 -5.38
C VAL A 71 0.74 -0.68 -6.57
N ALA A 72 2.05 -0.75 -6.44
CA ALA A 72 2.96 -1.25 -7.47
C ALA A 72 3.81 -2.40 -6.91
N TYR A 73 3.92 -3.48 -7.67
CA TYR A 73 4.72 -4.62 -7.24
C TYR A 73 5.50 -5.25 -8.40
N LYS A 74 6.82 -5.30 -8.25
CA LYS A 74 7.72 -6.02 -9.16
C LYS A 74 8.33 -7.21 -8.45
N LEU A 75 8.08 -8.40 -8.94
CA LEU A 75 8.75 -9.64 -8.55
C LEU A 75 10.02 -9.84 -9.37
N ASN A 76 10.99 -10.56 -8.81
CA ASN A 76 12.08 -11.08 -9.62
C ASN A 76 11.51 -11.89 -10.81
N PRO A 77 12.04 -11.74 -12.03
CA PRO A 77 11.51 -12.40 -13.23
C PRO A 77 11.36 -13.92 -13.09
N VAL A 78 12.29 -14.60 -12.41
CA VAL A 78 12.21 -16.05 -12.15
C VAL A 78 11.05 -16.38 -11.22
N THR A 79 10.91 -15.62 -10.13
CA THR A 79 9.80 -15.79 -9.18
C THR A 79 8.46 -15.51 -9.86
N PHE A 80 8.39 -14.48 -10.70
CA PHE A 80 7.17 -14.17 -11.46
C PHE A 80 6.79 -15.28 -12.42
N PHE A 81 7.75 -15.84 -13.15
CA PHE A 81 7.50 -16.94 -14.08
C PHE A 81 6.99 -18.19 -13.36
N LEU A 82 7.62 -18.59 -12.25
CA LEU A 82 7.19 -19.70 -11.43
C LEU A 82 5.80 -19.45 -10.81
N ALA A 83 5.60 -18.28 -10.24
CA ALA A 83 4.33 -17.89 -9.66
C ALA A 83 3.21 -17.91 -10.71
N ARG A 84 3.45 -17.36 -11.91
CA ARG A 84 2.49 -17.34 -13.01
C ARG A 84 2.04 -18.75 -13.45
N HIS A 85 2.93 -19.73 -13.43
CA HIS A 85 2.61 -21.10 -13.87
C HIS A 85 1.97 -21.95 -12.77
N ILE A 86 2.31 -21.72 -11.50
CA ILE A 86 1.91 -22.60 -10.38
C ILE A 86 0.79 -21.97 -9.53
N VAL A 87 0.88 -20.69 -9.21
CA VAL A 87 0.05 -20.02 -8.19
C VAL A 87 -0.97 -19.06 -8.81
N ILE A 88 -0.58 -18.34 -9.85
CA ILE A 88 -1.33 -17.19 -10.36
C ILE A 88 -2.65 -17.56 -11.04
N ARG A 89 -2.78 -18.77 -11.60
CA ARG A 89 -4.04 -19.18 -12.23
C ARG A 89 -5.24 -19.20 -11.29
N LYS A 90 -5.01 -19.28 -9.97
CA LYS A 90 -6.09 -19.38 -8.96
C LYS A 90 -6.12 -18.21 -7.98
N LEU A 91 -4.97 -17.65 -7.60
CA LEU A 91 -4.85 -16.65 -6.53
C LEU A 91 -4.90 -15.19 -7.01
N PHE A 92 -4.36 -14.88 -8.19
CA PHE A 92 -4.30 -13.52 -8.73
C PHE A 92 -5.38 -13.22 -9.75
N ARG A 93 -6.53 -13.84 -9.60
CA ARG A 93 -7.58 -13.66 -10.60
C ARG A 93 -8.15 -12.24 -10.59
N ASN A 94 -8.14 -11.55 -9.43
CA ASN A 94 -8.74 -10.21 -9.32
C ASN A 94 -8.02 -9.24 -8.37
N ALA A 95 -7.21 -9.66 -7.41
CA ALA A 95 -6.58 -8.75 -6.44
C ALA A 95 -5.36 -9.39 -5.76
N PHE A 96 -4.36 -8.58 -5.37
CA PHE A 96 -3.21 -9.03 -4.58
C PHE A 96 -2.93 -8.19 -3.34
N THR A 97 -3.63 -7.07 -3.15
CA THR A 97 -3.58 -6.32 -1.89
C THR A 97 -4.66 -6.79 -0.93
N MET A 98 -4.36 -6.75 0.35
CA MET A 98 -5.32 -7.12 1.39
C MET A 98 -6.61 -6.30 1.34
N PRO A 99 -6.60 -4.97 1.15
CA PRO A 99 -7.83 -4.19 1.00
C PRO A 99 -8.74 -4.69 -0.10
N ASN A 100 -8.18 -4.95 -1.29
CA ASN A 100 -8.97 -5.43 -2.42
C ASN A 100 -9.52 -6.84 -2.20
N ILE A 101 -8.73 -7.71 -1.55
CA ILE A 101 -9.16 -9.08 -1.19
C ILE A 101 -10.27 -9.06 -0.14
N ILE A 102 -10.13 -8.24 0.92
CA ILE A 102 -11.10 -8.13 2.02
C ILE A 102 -12.44 -7.60 1.51
N MET A 103 -12.39 -6.61 0.63
CA MET A 103 -13.57 -5.93 0.13
C MET A 103 -14.18 -6.59 -1.12
N ASP A 104 -13.51 -7.58 -1.70
CA ASP A 104 -13.85 -8.23 -2.98
C ASP A 104 -14.13 -7.20 -4.11
N LYS A 105 -13.39 -6.09 -4.09
CA LYS A 105 -13.45 -5.00 -5.07
C LYS A 105 -12.13 -4.25 -5.17
N VAL A 106 -11.98 -3.43 -6.21
CA VAL A 106 -10.79 -2.59 -6.40
C VAL A 106 -10.90 -1.33 -5.52
N VAL A 107 -10.43 -1.43 -4.28
CA VAL A 107 -10.23 -0.29 -3.38
C VAL A 107 -9.04 0.54 -3.87
N PHE A 108 -7.89 -0.10 -4.05
CA PHE A 108 -6.68 0.51 -4.58
C PHE A 108 -6.35 -0.05 -5.96
N GLU A 109 -5.95 0.80 -6.90
CA GLU A 109 -5.42 0.34 -8.19
C GLU A 109 -4.08 -0.37 -7.98
N GLU A 110 -3.96 -1.55 -8.59
CA GLU A 110 -2.82 -2.46 -8.45
C GLU A 110 -2.12 -2.66 -9.78
N PHE A 111 -0.82 -2.42 -9.80
CA PHE A 111 0.01 -2.60 -10.99
C PHE A 111 1.09 -3.64 -10.72
N LEU A 112 1.22 -4.61 -11.64
CA LEU A 112 2.14 -5.74 -11.49
C LEU A 112 3.10 -5.82 -12.68
N GLN A 113 4.37 -6.04 -12.41
CA GLN A 113 5.43 -6.29 -13.39
C GLN A 113 5.51 -5.24 -14.51
N PHE A 114 5.08 -5.60 -15.72
CA PHE A 114 5.18 -4.76 -16.92
C PHE A 114 4.24 -3.55 -16.89
N GLN A 115 3.23 -3.58 -16.05
CA GLN A 115 2.32 -2.43 -15.84
C GLN A 115 2.96 -1.35 -14.96
N VAL A 116 4.05 -1.68 -14.24
CA VAL A 116 4.73 -0.74 -13.34
C VAL A 116 5.67 0.12 -14.17
N THR A 117 5.14 1.17 -14.77
CA THR A 117 5.90 2.22 -15.47
C THR A 117 5.66 3.58 -14.81
N PRO A 118 6.60 4.53 -14.92
CA PRO A 118 6.41 5.87 -14.36
C PRO A 118 5.12 6.55 -14.81
N GLU A 119 4.77 6.44 -16.09
CA GLU A 119 3.62 7.07 -16.71
C GLU A 119 2.32 6.52 -16.14
N VAL A 120 2.19 5.18 -16.06
CA VAL A 120 1.01 4.50 -15.53
C VAL A 120 0.82 4.83 -14.06
N LEU A 121 1.91 4.83 -13.27
CA LEU A 121 1.84 5.16 -11.84
C LEU A 121 1.50 6.64 -11.60
N ALA A 122 2.01 7.55 -12.44
CA ALA A 122 1.68 8.96 -12.36
C ALA A 122 0.19 9.19 -12.67
N GLU A 123 -0.31 8.64 -13.80
CA GLU A 123 -1.73 8.73 -14.17
C GLU A 123 -2.66 8.18 -13.08
N ALA A 124 -2.34 7.00 -12.54
CA ALA A 124 -3.12 6.41 -11.45
C ALA A 124 -3.08 7.25 -10.18
N SER A 125 -1.91 7.84 -9.86
CA SER A 125 -1.76 8.72 -8.70
C SER A 125 -2.57 10.00 -8.85
N GLU A 126 -2.63 10.60 -10.05
CA GLU A 126 -3.45 11.79 -10.32
C GLU A 126 -4.94 11.54 -10.04
N LYS A 127 -5.44 10.34 -10.36
CA LYS A 127 -6.86 9.97 -10.12
C LYS A 127 -7.25 9.96 -8.64
N ILE A 128 -6.29 9.77 -7.73
CA ILE A 128 -6.53 9.70 -6.28
C ILE A 128 -6.07 10.95 -5.51
N LEU A 129 -5.45 11.92 -6.19
CA LEU A 129 -5.16 13.22 -5.59
C LEU A 129 -6.46 13.99 -5.29
N PRO A 130 -6.42 15.03 -4.42
CA PRO A 130 -7.57 15.91 -4.21
C PRO A 130 -8.13 16.47 -5.52
N GLY A 131 -9.41 16.21 -5.79
CA GLY A 131 -10.07 16.55 -7.06
C GLY A 131 -9.88 15.52 -8.19
N GLY A 132 -9.15 14.46 -7.97
CA GLY A 132 -9.01 13.37 -8.92
C GLY A 132 -10.28 12.53 -9.08
N SER A 133 -10.44 11.92 -10.26
CA SER A 133 -11.68 11.24 -10.67
C SER A 133 -12.07 10.03 -9.82
N ARG A 134 -11.13 9.41 -9.09
CA ARG A 134 -11.38 8.27 -8.21
C ARG A 134 -11.31 8.60 -6.73
N ARG A 135 -10.99 9.84 -6.39
CA ARG A 135 -10.74 10.25 -5.00
C ARG A 135 -11.89 9.87 -4.05
N GLU A 136 -13.08 10.34 -4.34
CA GLU A 136 -14.27 10.13 -3.50
C GLU A 136 -14.60 8.63 -3.35
N GLN A 137 -14.50 7.87 -4.44
CA GLN A 137 -14.77 6.44 -4.40
C GLN A 137 -13.78 5.69 -3.52
N VAL A 138 -12.48 6.00 -3.61
CA VAL A 138 -11.45 5.36 -2.77
C VAL A 138 -11.66 5.72 -1.29
N GLU A 139 -11.98 6.95 -0.99
CA GLU A 139 -12.29 7.38 0.39
C GLU A 139 -13.49 6.62 0.96
N GLN A 140 -14.56 6.50 0.18
CA GLN A 140 -15.74 5.72 0.59
C GLN A 140 -15.40 4.25 0.79
N ASP A 141 -14.64 3.64 -0.12
CA ASP A 141 -14.22 2.24 -0.03
C ASP A 141 -13.37 1.96 1.21
N MET A 142 -12.48 2.89 1.59
CA MET A 142 -11.71 2.80 2.83
C MET A 142 -12.59 2.91 4.08
N GLU A 143 -13.58 3.80 4.08
CA GLU A 143 -14.53 3.89 5.20
C GLU A 143 -15.39 2.62 5.33
N ASP A 144 -15.83 2.05 4.24
CA ASP A 144 -16.57 0.78 4.24
C ASP A 144 -15.69 -0.38 4.73
N MET A 145 -14.40 -0.40 4.36
CA MET A 145 -13.44 -1.36 4.89
C MET A 145 -13.25 -1.21 6.41
N LYS A 146 -13.12 0.02 6.91
CA LYS A 146 -13.05 0.26 8.37
C LYS A 146 -14.25 -0.30 9.09
N LYS A 147 -15.45 -0.08 8.55
CA LYS A 147 -16.70 -0.65 9.11
C LYS A 147 -16.69 -2.17 9.08
N ALA A 148 -16.29 -2.78 7.95
CA ALA A 148 -16.22 -4.22 7.80
C ALA A 148 -15.23 -4.89 8.75
N LEU A 149 -14.11 -4.22 9.05
CA LEU A 149 -13.09 -4.69 9.99
C LEU A 149 -13.38 -4.32 11.44
N SER A 150 -14.40 -3.51 11.71
CA SER A 150 -14.76 -3.16 13.08
C SER A 150 -15.40 -4.35 13.79
N CYS A 151 -14.88 -4.69 14.95
CA CYS A 151 -15.35 -5.81 15.76
C CYS A 151 -16.50 -5.42 16.73
N GLY A 152 -17.31 -4.43 16.38
CA GLY A 152 -18.37 -3.92 17.25
C GLY A 152 -17.81 -3.10 18.43
N LYS A 153 -18.29 -3.37 19.65
CA LYS A 153 -17.87 -2.64 20.86
C LYS A 153 -16.52 -3.09 21.39
N ASP A 154 -16.11 -4.33 21.12
CA ASP A 154 -14.87 -4.91 21.59
C ASP A 154 -13.74 -4.74 20.56
N SER A 155 -12.51 -4.61 21.02
CA SER A 155 -11.35 -4.63 20.13
C SER A 155 -11.10 -6.02 19.52
N ALA A 156 -10.45 -6.09 18.35
CA ALA A 156 -10.07 -7.37 17.75
C ALA A 156 -9.25 -8.26 18.69
N GLY A 157 -8.35 -7.65 19.49
CA GLY A 157 -7.57 -8.35 20.51
C GLY A 157 -8.43 -8.93 21.63
N MET A 158 -9.46 -8.21 22.07
CA MET A 158 -10.38 -8.72 23.09
C MET A 158 -11.21 -9.90 22.58
N ASN A 159 -11.71 -9.83 21.34
CA ASN A 159 -12.43 -10.93 20.73
C ASN A 159 -11.54 -12.16 20.54
N ALA A 160 -10.31 -11.99 20.07
CA ALA A 160 -9.34 -13.07 19.95
C ALA A 160 -9.00 -13.71 21.30
N ALA A 161 -8.79 -12.92 22.34
CA ALA A 161 -8.54 -13.42 23.70
C ALA A 161 -9.73 -14.20 24.23
N ARG A 162 -10.95 -13.72 24.05
CA ARG A 162 -12.18 -14.42 24.46
C ARG A 162 -12.29 -15.77 23.77
N THR A 163 -12.18 -15.81 22.44
CA THR A 163 -12.24 -17.06 21.67
C THR A 163 -11.15 -18.06 22.11
N ALA A 164 -9.93 -17.58 22.32
CA ALA A 164 -8.84 -18.43 22.80
C ALA A 164 -9.14 -19.04 24.19
N LEU A 165 -9.73 -18.27 25.10
CA LEU A 165 -10.13 -18.75 26.43
C LEU A 165 -11.29 -19.76 26.32
N GLU A 166 -12.32 -19.48 25.52
CA GLU A 166 -13.43 -20.40 25.27
C GLU A 166 -12.92 -21.77 24.81
N ILE A 167 -12.07 -21.81 23.77
CA ILE A 167 -11.47 -23.06 23.28
C ILE A 167 -10.62 -23.76 24.36
N ALA A 168 -9.90 -23.01 25.19
CA ALA A 168 -9.05 -23.58 26.24
C ALA A 168 -9.87 -24.22 27.39
N TYR A 169 -11.06 -23.71 27.66
CA TYR A 169 -11.95 -24.20 28.73
C TYR A 169 -13.01 -25.22 28.26
N GLU A 170 -13.21 -25.37 26.95
CA GLU A 170 -14.06 -26.42 26.37
C GLU A 170 -13.42 -27.84 26.40
N LYS A 171 -12.23 -28.00 26.98
CA LYS A 171 -11.57 -29.28 27.26
C LYS A 171 -11.74 -29.68 28.74
#